data_84cdb874ad6b1f84b4cfe0f8f3f874fe
#
_entry.id   84cdb874ad6b1f84b4cfe0f8f3f874fe
#
_cell.length_a   1.000
_cell.length_b   1.000
_cell.length_c   1.000
_cell.angle_alpha   90.00
_cell.angle_beta   90.00
_cell.angle_gamma   90.00
#
_symmetry.space_group_name_H-M   'P 1'
#
loop_
_entity.id
_entity.type
_entity.pdbx_description
1 polymer ?
#
loop_
_entity_poly.entity_id
_entity_poly.type
_entity_poly.pdbx_seq_one_letter_code
_entity_poly.pdbx_strand_id
1 'polypeptide(L)'
;MRKTIILSVMMLCSLLSKAQEAPKWINNVKLSGFGIVQYQYNGMHNNKSNTFNLRLGRVSLDGRILNDWYWKAQLQFNGNTSTLGASPRVVDLFIEWQKYDFFRVKAGQFKNPFTFDNPIHPIDQGFMSVAQSVQKLASFSDRAGAHPSNGRDIGVQIQGDFLKNNAGRNLVHYQVGVFDGQGINVRDVDQQKNIIGGVWVMPIEGMRLGCFGWTGSYARKGTWTDAAGTTHSGVRSLQQRRYAFSAEYKVKDWTVRSEYVHSTGNAFAKALSNTDASAATDCNLSADGDKAQGV
;
A
#
# COMPACT_ATOMS: atom_id res chain seq x y z
N MET A 1 12.78 30.34 -20.83
CA MET A 1 12.52 29.09 -20.11
C MET A 1 13.78 28.24 -19.83
N ARG A 2 14.69 27.96 -20.77
CA ARG A 2 15.91 27.17 -20.49
C ARG A 2 16.85 27.76 -19.42
N LYS A 3 17.00 29.08 -19.36
CA LYS A 3 17.90 29.76 -18.39
C LYS A 3 17.35 29.72 -16.97
N THR A 4 16.03 29.73 -16.80
CA THR A 4 15.37 29.64 -15.47
C THR A 4 15.48 28.25 -14.86
N ILE A 5 15.42 27.19 -15.68
CA ILE A 5 15.57 25.81 -15.22
C ILE A 5 17.01 25.55 -14.75
N ILE A 6 18.01 26.04 -15.48
CA ILE A 6 19.43 25.90 -15.10
C ILE A 6 19.71 26.65 -13.79
N LEU A 7 19.15 27.83 -13.59
CA LEU A 7 19.29 28.60 -12.36
C LEU A 7 18.63 27.89 -11.17
N SER A 8 17.46 27.27 -11.35
CA SER A 8 16.77 26.49 -10.32
C SER A 8 17.54 25.23 -9.93
N VAL A 9 18.16 24.55 -10.89
CA VAL A 9 18.99 23.36 -10.62
C VAL A 9 20.31 23.77 -9.92
N MET A 10 20.94 24.87 -10.33
CA MET A 10 22.12 25.40 -9.65
C MET A 10 21.81 25.87 -8.24
N MET A 11 20.65 26.49 -8.00
CA MET A 11 20.22 26.92 -6.67
C MET A 11 19.91 25.72 -5.76
N LEU A 12 19.34 24.65 -6.30
CA LEU A 12 19.14 23.39 -5.59
C LEU A 12 20.47 22.69 -5.25
N CYS A 13 21.43 22.69 -6.15
CA CYS A 13 22.79 22.17 -5.91
C CYS A 13 23.56 23.01 -4.90
N SER A 14 23.39 24.33 -4.87
CA SER A 14 24.04 25.21 -3.89
C SER A 14 23.45 25.10 -2.48
N LEU A 15 22.19 24.68 -2.35
CA LEU A 15 21.57 24.34 -1.07
C LEU A 15 22.07 22.99 -0.54
N LEU A 16 22.48 22.09 -1.44
CA LEU A 16 23.09 20.79 -1.07
C LEU A 16 24.58 20.93 -0.70
N SER A 17 25.26 21.98 -1.16
CA SER A 17 26.70 22.18 -0.88
C SER A 17 27.01 22.84 0.46
N LYS A 18 26.02 23.43 1.13
CA LYS A 18 26.08 23.71 2.56
C LYS A 18 25.42 22.53 3.26
N ALA A 19 26.16 21.45 3.46
CA ALA A 19 25.81 20.43 4.41
C ALA A 19 25.81 21.11 5.79
N GLN A 20 24.71 21.80 6.11
CA GLN A 20 24.43 22.24 7.45
C GLN A 20 24.43 20.95 8.27
N GLU A 21 25.30 20.85 9.27
CA GLU A 21 25.32 19.69 10.15
C GLU A 21 23.88 19.38 10.55
N ALA A 22 23.43 18.16 10.23
CA ALA A 22 22.08 17.76 10.59
C ALA A 22 21.88 18.00 12.07
N PRO A 23 20.75 18.57 12.50
CA PRO A 23 20.50 18.80 13.89
C PRO A 23 20.81 17.53 14.70
N LYS A 24 21.49 17.62 15.84
CA LYS A 24 21.92 16.46 16.65
C LYS A 24 20.77 15.51 17.03
N TRP A 25 19.54 15.97 16.94
CA TRP A 25 18.34 15.16 17.18
C TRP A 25 17.88 14.32 15.97
N ILE A 26 18.44 14.58 14.76
CA ILE A 26 18.23 13.74 13.58
C ILE A 26 19.50 12.90 13.37
N ASN A 27 19.36 11.61 13.29
CA ASN A 27 20.47 10.69 13.07
C ASN A 27 20.12 9.56 12.10
N ASN A 28 21.15 8.82 11.66
CA ASN A 28 21.02 7.68 10.77
C ASN A 28 20.23 7.98 9.48
N VAL A 29 20.38 9.17 8.92
CA VAL A 29 19.71 9.54 7.66
C VAL A 29 20.33 8.75 6.52
N LYS A 30 19.48 8.03 5.78
CA LYS A 30 19.88 7.18 4.66
C LYS A 30 19.08 7.55 3.42
N LEU A 31 19.78 7.80 2.33
CA LEU A 31 19.22 7.90 0.98
C LEU A 31 19.35 6.55 0.29
N SER A 32 18.27 6.05 -0.26
CA SER A 32 18.23 4.80 -1.00
C SER A 32 17.31 4.90 -2.20
N GLY A 33 17.47 4.00 -3.17
CA GLY A 33 16.60 4.00 -4.34
C GLY A 33 16.78 2.74 -5.15
N PHE A 34 15.83 2.49 -6.05
CA PHE A 34 15.89 1.38 -6.98
C PHE A 34 15.11 1.68 -8.25
N GLY A 35 15.49 1.01 -9.34
CA GLY A 35 14.78 1.01 -10.61
C GLY A 35 14.51 -0.43 -11.06
N ILE A 36 13.31 -0.69 -11.59
CA ILE A 36 12.96 -1.96 -12.22
C ILE A 36 12.61 -1.69 -13.67
N VAL A 37 13.41 -2.26 -14.55
CA VAL A 37 13.16 -2.31 -16.00
C VAL A 37 12.62 -3.69 -16.32
N GLN A 38 11.64 -3.77 -17.18
CA GLN A 38 11.08 -5.06 -17.61
C GLN A 38 10.88 -5.11 -19.12
N TYR A 39 10.97 -6.30 -19.67
CA TYR A 39 10.48 -6.63 -20.99
C TYR A 39 9.15 -7.38 -20.84
N GLN A 40 8.16 -6.98 -21.62
CA GLN A 40 6.83 -7.58 -21.60
C GLN A 40 6.42 -7.99 -22.99
N TYR A 41 6.05 -9.24 -23.13
CA TYR A 41 5.45 -9.80 -24.34
C TYR A 41 4.02 -10.24 -24.06
N ASN A 42 3.08 -9.80 -24.90
CA ASN A 42 1.70 -10.24 -24.89
C ASN A 42 1.36 -10.82 -26.27
N GLY A 43 1.06 -12.12 -26.32
CA GLY A 43 0.71 -12.85 -27.53
C GLY A 43 -0.79 -12.98 -27.80
N MET A 44 -1.66 -12.36 -27.00
CA MET A 44 -3.13 -12.46 -27.19
C MET A 44 -3.55 -11.87 -28.55
N HIS A 45 -4.41 -12.57 -29.25
CA HIS A 45 -4.77 -12.30 -30.66
C HIS A 45 -5.16 -10.84 -30.92
N ASN A 46 -5.93 -10.21 -30.05
CA ASN A 46 -6.42 -8.84 -30.20
C ASN A 46 -5.61 -7.78 -29.42
N ASN A 47 -4.52 -8.15 -28.78
CA ASN A 47 -3.72 -7.23 -27.96
C ASN A 47 -2.25 -7.64 -27.94
N LYS A 48 -1.69 -7.91 -29.10
CA LYS A 48 -0.25 -8.24 -29.23
C LYS A 48 0.60 -7.02 -28.86
N SER A 49 1.51 -7.21 -27.94
CA SER A 49 2.48 -6.18 -27.58
C SER A 49 3.85 -6.76 -27.26
N ASN A 50 4.86 -5.98 -27.54
CA ASN A 50 6.26 -6.30 -27.32
C ASN A 50 6.94 -4.99 -26.89
N THR A 51 7.28 -4.87 -25.61
CA THR A 51 7.73 -3.59 -25.08
C THR A 51 8.72 -3.73 -23.94
N PHE A 52 9.70 -2.82 -23.92
CA PHE A 52 10.48 -2.51 -22.72
C PHE A 52 9.84 -1.35 -21.99
N ASN A 53 9.73 -1.44 -20.70
CA ASN A 53 9.23 -0.33 -19.87
C ASN A 53 9.94 -0.21 -18.52
N LEU A 54 9.87 0.98 -17.96
CA LEU A 54 10.25 1.25 -16.58
C LEU A 54 9.07 0.89 -15.68
N ARG A 55 9.18 -0.23 -14.99
CA ARG A 55 8.12 -0.68 -14.09
C ARG A 55 8.03 0.17 -12.82
N LEU A 56 9.17 0.37 -12.16
CA LEU A 56 9.27 1.18 -10.94
C LEU A 56 10.58 1.96 -10.95
N GLY A 57 10.52 3.22 -10.54
CA GLY A 57 11.68 4.04 -10.20
C GLY A 57 11.36 4.77 -8.90
N ARG A 58 12.02 4.43 -7.80
CA ARG A 58 11.75 5.00 -6.48
C ARG A 58 13.00 5.48 -5.79
N VAL A 59 12.86 6.57 -5.05
CA VAL A 59 13.88 7.10 -4.14
C VAL A 59 13.26 7.24 -2.77
N SER A 60 14.01 6.85 -1.74
CA SER A 60 13.59 6.89 -0.35
C SER A 60 14.61 7.64 0.48
N LEU A 61 14.11 8.43 1.41
CA LEU A 61 14.87 9.03 2.49
C LEU A 61 14.28 8.53 3.79
N ASP A 62 15.10 7.99 4.66
CA ASP A 62 14.67 7.51 5.97
C ASP A 62 15.73 7.81 7.04
N GLY A 63 15.32 7.79 8.31
CA GLY A 63 16.21 8.10 9.40
C GLY A 63 15.54 7.97 10.76
N ARG A 64 16.24 8.46 11.79
CA ARG A 64 15.73 8.47 13.15
C ARG A 64 15.72 9.89 13.74
N ILE A 65 14.75 10.15 14.61
CA ILE A 65 14.63 11.33 15.43
C ILE A 65 14.68 10.88 16.90
N LEU A 66 15.58 11.47 17.70
CA LEU A 66 15.73 11.15 19.13
C LEU A 66 15.83 9.65 19.42
N ASN A 67 16.41 8.87 18.52
CA ASN A 67 16.58 7.41 18.55
C ASN A 67 15.29 6.56 18.54
N ASP A 68 14.22 7.00 19.15
CA ASP A 68 12.97 6.24 19.32
C ASP A 68 12.02 6.38 18.12
N TRP A 69 12.18 7.42 17.33
CA TRP A 69 11.30 7.72 16.20
C TRP A 69 11.98 7.38 14.88
N TYR A 70 11.40 6.44 14.13
CA TYR A 70 11.79 6.17 12.75
C TYR A 70 10.85 6.92 11.81
N TRP A 71 11.39 7.52 10.75
CA TRP A 71 10.60 8.17 9.71
C TRP A 71 11.08 7.73 8.33
N LYS A 72 10.17 7.75 7.36
CA LYS A 72 10.45 7.43 5.97
C LYS A 72 9.63 8.30 5.05
N ALA A 73 10.29 8.80 3.99
CA ALA A 73 9.66 9.40 2.82
C ALA A 73 10.09 8.65 1.57
N GLN A 74 9.17 8.25 0.71
CA GLN A 74 9.47 7.57 -0.55
C GLN A 74 8.69 8.21 -1.68
N LEU A 75 9.41 8.54 -2.77
CA LEU A 75 8.86 9.06 -4.01
C LEU A 75 9.00 8.04 -5.13
N GLN A 76 8.00 7.99 -6.01
CA GLN A 76 8.06 7.27 -7.27
C GLN A 76 8.11 8.27 -8.44
N PHE A 77 9.04 8.04 -9.36
CA PHE A 77 9.32 8.96 -10.46
C PHE A 77 8.87 8.46 -11.82
N ASN A 78 8.50 7.20 -11.96
CA ASN A 78 7.99 6.68 -13.22
C ASN A 78 6.46 6.78 -13.28
N GLY A 79 5.95 7.26 -14.40
CA GLY A 79 4.51 7.43 -14.64
C GLY A 79 3.94 6.46 -15.67
N ASN A 80 4.70 5.49 -16.13
CA ASN A 80 4.25 4.53 -17.15
C ASN A 80 3.56 3.28 -16.59
N THR A 81 3.27 3.27 -15.30
CA THR A 81 2.39 2.27 -14.68
C THR A 81 1.04 2.90 -14.40
N SER A 82 -0.01 2.37 -14.99
CA SER A 82 -1.39 2.83 -14.79
C SER A 82 -1.84 2.84 -13.32
N THR A 83 -1.16 2.10 -12.47
CA THR A 83 -1.50 1.92 -11.06
C THR A 83 -1.17 3.09 -10.15
N LEU A 84 -0.40 4.08 -10.57
CA LEU A 84 0.01 5.18 -9.70
C LEU A 84 -0.29 6.58 -10.24
N GLY A 85 -0.87 6.68 -11.43
CA GLY A 85 -1.18 7.98 -12.05
C GLY A 85 0.08 8.81 -12.36
N ALA A 86 -0.05 10.12 -12.30
CA ALA A 86 1.02 11.05 -12.65
C ALA A 86 2.25 10.94 -11.71
N SER A 87 3.44 11.12 -12.28
CA SER A 87 4.72 11.12 -11.57
C SER A 87 5.29 12.55 -11.51
N PRO A 88 6.05 12.95 -10.46
CA PRO A 88 6.39 12.18 -9.27
C PRO A 88 5.23 12.04 -8.27
N ARG A 89 5.25 10.98 -7.48
CA ARG A 89 4.20 10.71 -6.50
C ARG A 89 4.78 10.26 -5.16
N VAL A 90 4.22 10.78 -4.06
CA VAL A 90 4.53 10.28 -2.72
C VAL A 90 3.95 8.87 -2.57
N VAL A 91 4.78 7.91 -2.21
CA VAL A 91 4.40 6.50 -2.02
C VAL A 91 4.30 6.16 -0.54
N ASP A 92 5.35 6.42 0.22
CA ASP A 92 5.36 6.31 1.67
C ASP A 92 5.72 7.66 2.28
N LEU A 93 5.01 8.05 3.33
CA LEU A 93 5.35 9.18 4.19
C LEU A 93 4.79 8.89 5.57
N PHE A 94 5.64 8.46 6.48
CA PHE A 94 5.21 8.09 7.83
C PHE A 94 6.29 8.31 8.88
N ILE A 95 5.84 8.36 10.12
CA ILE A 95 6.67 8.32 11.31
C ILE A 95 6.22 7.16 12.19
N GLU A 96 7.17 6.52 12.87
CA GLU A 96 6.92 5.37 13.74
C GLU A 96 7.70 5.51 15.05
N TRP A 97 6.98 5.51 16.16
CA TRP A 97 7.57 5.44 17.49
C TRP A 97 7.92 3.98 17.82
N GLN A 98 9.17 3.69 18.11
CA GLN A 98 9.75 2.35 18.23
C GLN A 98 10.49 2.14 19.55
N LYS A 99 10.08 2.77 20.64
CA LYS A 99 10.76 2.65 21.92
C LYS A 99 10.69 1.25 22.52
N TYR A 100 9.58 0.56 22.35
CA TYR A 100 9.36 -0.78 22.89
C TYR A 100 9.09 -1.79 21.77
N ASP A 101 9.68 -2.98 21.87
CA ASP A 101 9.45 -4.06 20.91
C ASP A 101 7.98 -4.48 20.86
N PHE A 102 7.35 -4.55 22.02
CA PHE A 102 5.98 -5.02 22.17
C PHE A 102 4.92 -3.97 21.83
N PHE A 103 5.30 -2.70 21.70
CA PHE A 103 4.35 -1.64 21.38
C PHE A 103 5.03 -0.53 20.59
N ARG A 104 4.65 -0.40 19.35
CA ARG A 104 5.11 0.64 18.40
C ARG A 104 3.90 1.31 17.77
N VAL A 105 3.99 2.59 17.48
CA VAL A 105 2.92 3.37 16.86
C VAL A 105 3.44 3.99 15.57
N LYS A 106 2.77 3.70 14.47
CA LYS A 106 3.06 4.25 13.13
C LYS A 106 1.92 5.12 12.66
N ALA A 107 2.23 6.32 12.14
CA ALA A 107 1.25 7.26 11.61
C ALA A 107 1.72 7.84 10.27
N GLY A 108 0.80 8.00 9.32
CA GLY A 108 1.05 8.54 7.99
C GLY A 108 0.53 7.67 6.87
N GLN A 109 1.18 7.74 5.71
CA GLN A 109 0.87 6.93 4.53
C GLN A 109 1.86 5.78 4.39
N PHE A 110 1.38 4.55 4.44
CA PHE A 110 2.20 3.34 4.35
C PHE A 110 1.37 2.15 3.88
N LYS A 111 2.02 1.00 3.68
CA LYS A 111 1.35 -0.23 3.25
C LYS A 111 0.38 -0.75 4.32
N ASN A 112 -0.82 -1.13 3.88
CA ASN A 112 -1.85 -1.73 4.72
C ASN A 112 -1.33 -3.00 5.41
N PRO A 113 -1.62 -3.20 6.71
CA PRO A 113 -1.23 -4.38 7.46
C PRO A 113 -2.13 -5.58 7.14
N PHE A 114 -2.14 -6.01 5.87
CA PHE A 114 -2.99 -7.08 5.36
C PHE A 114 -2.16 -8.03 4.49
N THR A 115 -2.18 -9.32 4.80
CA THR A 115 -1.39 -10.41 4.23
C THR A 115 0.13 -10.31 4.49
N PHE A 116 0.89 -11.35 4.14
CA PHE A 116 2.36 -11.29 4.17
C PHE A 116 2.94 -10.72 2.88
N ASP A 117 2.28 -10.90 1.76
CA ASP A 117 2.79 -10.50 0.45
C ASP A 117 2.70 -8.98 0.23
N ASN A 118 1.64 -8.31 0.75
CA ASN A 118 1.45 -6.87 0.57
C ASN A 118 2.63 -6.03 1.10
N PRO A 119 3.15 -6.22 2.33
CA PRO A 119 4.22 -5.39 2.87
C PRO A 119 5.61 -5.69 2.27
N ILE A 120 5.79 -6.74 1.48
CA ILE A 120 7.11 -7.07 0.91
C ILE A 120 7.58 -5.96 -0.03
N HIS A 121 8.86 -5.62 0.08
CA HIS A 121 9.48 -4.65 -0.82
C HIS A 121 9.57 -5.22 -2.24
N PRO A 122 9.33 -4.43 -3.30
CA PRO A 122 9.33 -4.96 -4.67
C PRO A 122 10.59 -5.69 -5.12
N ILE A 123 11.77 -5.32 -4.58
CA ILE A 123 13.03 -6.01 -4.90
C ILE A 123 13.21 -7.32 -4.13
N ASP A 124 12.47 -7.52 -3.02
CA ASP A 124 12.54 -8.70 -2.16
C ASP A 124 11.40 -9.69 -2.46
N GLN A 125 10.55 -9.37 -3.45
CA GLN A 125 9.35 -10.14 -3.76
C GLN A 125 9.67 -11.57 -4.20
N GLY A 126 10.80 -11.78 -4.88
CA GLY A 126 11.18 -13.06 -5.48
C GLY A 126 10.42 -13.38 -6.77
N PHE A 127 9.33 -12.67 -7.05
CA PHE A 127 8.52 -12.75 -8.25
C PHE A 127 8.37 -11.39 -8.90
N MET A 128 7.94 -11.37 -10.16
CA MET A 128 7.75 -10.14 -10.91
C MET A 128 6.68 -9.22 -10.30
N SER A 129 5.69 -9.79 -9.62
CA SER A 129 4.63 -9.04 -8.96
C SER A 129 4.12 -9.78 -7.72
N VAL A 130 3.36 -9.10 -6.88
CA VAL A 130 2.57 -9.71 -5.81
C VAL A 130 1.59 -10.73 -6.38
N ALA A 131 1.17 -11.69 -5.57
CA ALA A 131 0.16 -12.68 -5.94
C ALA A 131 -1.11 -11.98 -6.48
N GLN A 132 -1.76 -12.57 -7.46
CA GLN A 132 -2.94 -11.97 -8.10
C GLN A 132 -4.10 -11.75 -7.10
N SER A 133 -4.29 -12.66 -6.15
CA SER A 133 -5.24 -12.52 -5.05
C SER A 133 -4.96 -11.26 -4.22
N VAL A 134 -3.70 -11.06 -3.81
CA VAL A 134 -3.27 -9.87 -3.06
C VAL A 134 -3.40 -8.61 -3.90
N GLN A 135 -3.00 -8.66 -5.17
CA GLN A 135 -3.13 -7.52 -6.09
C GLN A 135 -4.58 -7.04 -6.21
N LYS A 136 -5.54 -7.96 -6.22
CA LYS A 136 -6.96 -7.67 -6.40
C LYS A 136 -7.69 -7.37 -5.09
N LEU A 137 -7.20 -7.86 -3.97
CA LEU A 137 -7.94 -7.82 -2.70
C LEU A 137 -7.21 -7.10 -1.56
N ALA A 138 -6.02 -6.56 -1.79
CA ALA A 138 -5.25 -5.77 -0.82
C ALA A 138 -5.02 -4.32 -1.26
N SER A 139 -5.92 -3.76 -2.06
CA SER A 139 -5.89 -2.36 -2.52
C SER A 139 -4.72 -1.99 -3.44
N PHE A 140 -4.19 -2.92 -4.23
CA PHE A 140 -3.26 -2.53 -5.30
C PHE A 140 -3.99 -1.96 -6.52
N SER A 141 -4.86 -2.77 -7.10
CA SER A 141 -5.80 -2.41 -8.16
C SER A 141 -7.02 -3.29 -7.95
N ASP A 142 -7.67 -3.13 -6.81
CA ASP A 142 -8.62 -4.12 -6.34
C ASP A 142 -9.95 -4.08 -7.09
N ARG A 143 -10.71 -5.14 -6.90
CA ARG A 143 -12.08 -5.25 -7.40
C ARG A 143 -12.99 -4.17 -6.85
N ALA A 144 -12.65 -3.68 -5.67
CA ALA A 144 -13.54 -2.87 -4.87
C ALA A 144 -13.67 -1.43 -5.34
N GLY A 145 -13.21 -1.10 -6.48
CA GLY A 145 -13.42 0.22 -6.96
C GLY A 145 -12.22 0.85 -7.53
N ALA A 146 -11.27 -0.02 -7.68
CA ALA A 146 -10.22 0.27 -8.57
C ALA A 146 -9.56 1.61 -8.34
N HIS A 147 -9.33 1.89 -7.11
CA HIS A 147 -8.46 2.96 -6.74
C HIS A 147 -7.06 2.38 -6.58
N PRO A 148 -6.17 2.59 -7.55
CA PRO A 148 -4.84 2.01 -7.48
C PRO A 148 -4.04 2.67 -6.36
N SER A 149 -4.11 2.06 -5.18
CA SER A 149 -3.42 2.54 -3.98
C SER A 149 -2.05 1.91 -3.78
N ASN A 150 -1.69 0.93 -4.61
CA ASN A 150 -0.45 0.18 -4.49
C ASN A 150 -0.29 -0.47 -3.09
N GLY A 151 -1.40 -0.96 -2.53
CA GLY A 151 -1.47 -1.60 -1.22
C GLY A 151 -1.27 -0.67 -0.03
N ARG A 152 -1.53 0.64 -0.19
CA ARG A 152 -1.30 1.67 0.82
C ARG A 152 -2.55 2.46 1.17
N ASP A 153 -2.50 3.07 2.36
CA ASP A 153 -3.52 4.00 2.82
C ASP A 153 -2.91 5.00 3.82
N ILE A 154 -3.68 5.99 4.23
CA ILE A 154 -3.32 6.96 5.25
C ILE A 154 -4.00 6.55 6.55
N GLY A 155 -3.23 6.48 7.64
CA GLY A 155 -3.80 6.06 8.92
C GLY A 155 -2.80 6.00 10.05
N VAL A 156 -3.27 5.36 11.14
CA VAL A 156 -2.49 5.09 12.34
C VAL A 156 -2.55 3.59 12.65
N GLN A 157 -1.41 2.99 12.97
CA GLN A 157 -1.26 1.58 13.27
C GLN A 157 -0.48 1.40 14.57
N ILE A 158 -0.92 0.46 15.39
CA ILE A 158 -0.14 -0.10 16.48
C ILE A 158 0.36 -1.49 16.09
N GLN A 159 1.56 -1.83 16.52
CA GLN A 159 2.17 -3.13 16.25
C GLN A 159 3.20 -3.50 17.31
N GLY A 160 3.51 -4.76 17.44
CA GLY A 160 4.52 -5.20 18.39
C GLY A 160 4.83 -6.69 18.31
N ASP A 161 5.93 -7.04 18.94
CA ASP A 161 6.47 -8.39 19.02
C ASP A 161 6.55 -8.83 20.47
N PHE A 162 6.17 -10.05 20.77
CA PHE A 162 6.18 -10.58 22.14
C PHE A 162 6.40 -12.11 22.18
N LEU A 163 6.52 -12.64 23.40
CA LEU A 163 6.83 -14.06 23.67
C LEU A 163 8.16 -14.49 23.04
N LYS A 164 9.27 -14.10 23.69
CA LYS A 164 10.60 -14.53 23.27
C LYS A 164 10.86 -15.97 23.69
N ASN A 165 11.45 -16.76 22.77
CA ASN A 165 11.99 -18.07 23.10
C ASN A 165 13.35 -17.95 23.81
N ASN A 166 13.93 -19.08 24.22
CA ASN A 166 15.23 -19.11 24.91
C ASN A 166 16.40 -18.52 24.09
N ALA A 167 16.26 -18.46 22.74
CA ALA A 167 17.24 -17.83 21.85
C ALA A 167 16.97 -16.33 21.62
N GLY A 168 16.00 -15.74 22.33
CA GLY A 168 15.64 -14.32 22.20
C GLY A 168 14.81 -13.96 20.97
N ARG A 169 14.37 -14.94 20.17
CA ARG A 169 13.54 -14.74 18.98
C ARG A 169 12.07 -14.54 19.40
N ASN A 170 11.42 -13.51 18.88
CA ASN A 170 10.00 -13.27 19.08
C ASN A 170 9.16 -14.39 18.41
N LEU A 171 8.13 -14.84 19.09
CA LEU A 171 7.26 -15.91 18.63
C LEU A 171 5.92 -15.42 18.12
N VAL A 172 5.50 -14.23 18.51
CA VAL A 172 4.21 -13.65 18.13
C VAL A 172 4.40 -12.21 17.71
N HIS A 173 3.75 -11.83 16.63
CA HIS A 173 3.62 -10.44 16.19
C HIS A 173 2.14 -10.08 16.02
N TYR A 174 1.78 -8.86 16.36
CA TYR A 174 0.48 -8.29 16.08
C TYR A 174 0.60 -6.93 15.42
N GLN A 175 -0.39 -6.58 14.62
CA GLN A 175 -0.56 -5.26 14.05
C GLN A 175 -2.04 -4.97 13.83
N VAL A 176 -2.48 -3.75 14.13
CA VAL A 176 -3.82 -3.28 13.83
C VAL A 176 -3.79 -1.77 13.64
N GLY A 177 -4.54 -1.27 12.68
CA GLY A 177 -4.58 0.16 12.37
C GLY A 177 -5.96 0.61 11.92
N VAL A 178 -6.13 1.93 11.97
CA VAL A 178 -7.29 2.66 11.49
C VAL A 178 -6.85 3.52 10.32
N PHE A 179 -7.52 3.38 9.17
CA PHE A 179 -7.15 3.98 7.91
C PHE A 179 -8.33 4.72 7.28
N ASP A 180 -8.05 5.69 6.42
CA ASP A 180 -9.08 6.48 5.72
C ASP A 180 -9.91 5.67 4.72
N GLY A 181 -9.39 4.55 4.21
CA GLY A 181 -10.12 3.70 3.28
C GLY A 181 -10.10 4.17 1.83
N GLN A 182 -9.46 5.30 1.56
CA GLN A 182 -9.46 5.93 0.23
C GLN A 182 -8.17 5.66 -0.57
N GLY A 183 -7.17 5.03 0.07
CA GLY A 183 -5.89 4.70 -0.54
C GLY A 183 -4.92 5.87 -0.59
N ILE A 184 -3.94 5.77 -1.48
CA ILE A 184 -2.75 6.63 -1.52
C ILE A 184 -3.08 8.06 -1.98
N ASN A 185 -2.64 9.07 -1.20
CA ASN A 185 -2.75 10.51 -1.51
C ASN A 185 -4.20 11.01 -1.75
N VAL A 186 -5.19 10.35 -1.18
CA VAL A 186 -6.60 10.74 -1.31
C VAL A 186 -7.14 11.10 0.06
N ARG A 187 -7.93 12.17 0.10
CA ARG A 187 -8.63 12.60 1.32
C ARG A 187 -9.85 11.71 1.54
N ASP A 188 -10.13 11.46 2.80
CA ASP A 188 -11.37 10.86 3.22
C ASP A 188 -12.58 11.72 2.80
N VAL A 189 -13.63 11.07 2.32
CA VAL A 189 -14.85 11.75 1.83
C VAL A 189 -16.12 11.32 2.57
N ASP A 190 -16.08 10.21 3.36
CA ASP A 190 -17.29 9.68 4.01
C ASP A 190 -17.22 9.63 5.55
N GLN A 191 -16.09 10.02 6.13
CA GLN A 191 -15.81 9.98 7.58
C GLN A 191 -15.78 8.56 8.17
N GLN A 192 -15.96 7.52 7.36
CA GLN A 192 -15.80 6.14 7.80
C GLN A 192 -14.33 5.73 7.77
N LYS A 193 -13.97 4.81 8.62
CA LYS A 193 -12.60 4.33 8.71
C LYS A 193 -12.54 2.83 8.48
N ASN A 194 -11.45 2.41 7.83
CA ASN A 194 -11.12 1.01 7.68
C ASN A 194 -10.29 0.55 8.87
N ILE A 195 -10.67 -0.56 9.49
CA ILE A 195 -9.87 -1.25 10.49
C ILE A 195 -9.21 -2.43 9.79
N ILE A 196 -7.88 -2.44 9.81
CA ILE A 196 -7.06 -3.45 9.13
C ILE A 196 -6.01 -3.95 10.11
N GLY A 197 -5.82 -5.27 10.19
CA GLY A 197 -4.80 -5.82 11.05
C GLY A 197 -4.66 -7.32 10.95
N GLY A 198 -3.74 -7.87 11.73
CA GLY A 198 -3.48 -9.28 11.79
C GLY A 198 -2.55 -9.66 12.94
N VAL A 199 -2.48 -10.94 13.15
CA VAL A 199 -1.57 -11.57 14.10
C VAL A 199 -0.92 -12.77 13.42
N TRP A 200 0.35 -13.00 13.73
CA TRP A 200 1.03 -14.21 13.27
C TRP A 200 1.95 -14.79 14.33
N VAL A 201 2.16 -16.08 14.21
CA VAL A 201 3.08 -16.83 15.04
C VAL A 201 4.29 -17.29 14.24
N MET A 202 5.43 -17.39 14.90
CA MET A 202 6.72 -17.78 14.33
C MET A 202 7.28 -18.99 15.10
N PRO A 203 6.67 -20.20 14.93
CA PRO A 203 6.95 -21.34 15.79
C PRO A 203 8.40 -21.85 15.65
N ILE A 204 8.91 -21.84 14.44
CA ILE A 204 10.32 -22.23 14.14
C ILE A 204 11.00 -21.12 13.35
N GLU A 205 12.29 -21.16 13.24
CA GLU A 205 13.07 -20.21 12.47
C GLU A 205 12.66 -20.27 10.98
N GLY A 206 12.49 -19.09 10.38
CA GLY A 206 12.08 -18.95 9.00
C GLY A 206 10.59 -19.15 8.74
N MET A 207 9.80 -19.68 9.70
CA MET A 207 8.38 -19.91 9.52
C MET A 207 7.53 -18.82 10.18
N ARG A 208 6.50 -18.39 9.47
CA ARG A 208 5.44 -17.55 10.02
C ARG A 208 4.07 -17.96 9.48
N LEU A 209 3.11 -17.99 10.36
CA LEU A 209 1.70 -18.34 10.06
C LEU A 209 0.82 -17.23 10.61
N GLY A 210 0.00 -16.61 9.79
CA GLY A 210 -0.77 -15.42 10.17
C GLY A 210 -2.20 -15.44 9.68
N CYS A 211 -3.03 -14.72 10.42
CA CYS A 211 -4.39 -14.39 10.02
C CYS A 211 -4.60 -12.87 10.08
N PHE A 212 -5.40 -12.37 9.15
CA PHE A 212 -5.63 -10.95 8.92
C PHE A 212 -7.11 -10.67 8.73
N GLY A 213 -7.52 -9.48 9.15
CA GLY A 213 -8.86 -8.97 8.97
C GLY A 213 -8.86 -7.56 8.41
N TRP A 214 -9.89 -7.25 7.66
CA TRP A 214 -10.17 -5.91 7.13
C TRP A 214 -11.67 -5.67 7.13
N THR A 215 -12.10 -4.59 7.74
CA THR A 215 -13.48 -4.11 7.68
C THR A 215 -13.50 -2.61 7.50
N GLY A 216 -14.43 -2.13 6.70
CA GLY A 216 -14.60 -0.70 6.43
C GLY A 216 -15.29 -0.45 5.12
N SER A 217 -15.03 0.70 4.53
CA SER A 217 -15.70 1.15 3.30
C SER A 217 -14.71 1.76 2.32
N TYR A 218 -15.19 1.87 1.08
CA TYR A 218 -14.61 2.68 0.04
C TYR A 218 -15.68 3.63 -0.48
N ALA A 219 -15.38 4.92 -0.54
CA ALA A 219 -16.38 5.94 -0.86
C ALA A 219 -15.99 6.82 -2.05
N ARG A 220 -17.01 7.33 -2.73
CA ARG A 220 -16.90 8.36 -3.77
C ARG A 220 -17.97 9.40 -3.62
N LYS A 221 -17.65 10.62 -4.00
CA LYS A 221 -18.59 11.74 -4.11
C LYS A 221 -19.04 11.86 -5.56
N GLY A 222 -20.35 11.96 -5.78
CA GLY A 222 -20.93 12.09 -7.11
C GLY A 222 -22.43 11.91 -7.13
N THR A 223 -22.97 11.61 -8.30
CA THR A 223 -24.38 11.28 -8.51
C THR A 223 -24.49 9.83 -8.95
N TRP A 224 -25.54 9.15 -8.49
CA TRP A 224 -25.85 7.79 -8.91
C TRP A 224 -27.35 7.56 -8.95
N THR A 225 -27.77 6.60 -9.74
CA THR A 225 -29.18 6.19 -9.83
C THR A 225 -29.32 4.82 -9.15
N ASP A 226 -30.30 4.67 -8.29
CA ASP A 226 -30.60 3.39 -7.65
C ASP A 226 -31.40 2.45 -8.55
N ALA A 227 -31.68 1.23 -8.06
CA ALA A 227 -32.45 0.24 -8.82
C ALA A 227 -33.91 0.65 -9.07
N ALA A 228 -34.46 1.60 -8.31
CA ALA A 228 -35.79 2.14 -8.48
C ALA A 228 -35.82 3.31 -9.49
N GLY A 229 -34.67 3.68 -10.07
CA GLY A 229 -34.55 4.80 -11.01
C GLY A 229 -34.42 6.18 -10.35
N THR A 230 -34.26 6.26 -9.02
CA THR A 230 -34.11 7.53 -8.31
C THR A 230 -32.67 8.01 -8.35
N THR A 231 -32.46 9.26 -8.72
CA THR A 231 -31.13 9.88 -8.74
C THR A 231 -30.79 10.48 -7.39
N HIS A 232 -29.65 10.08 -6.87
CA HIS A 232 -29.05 10.57 -5.62
C HIS A 232 -27.80 11.40 -5.92
N SER A 233 -27.48 12.35 -5.04
CA SER A 233 -26.25 13.13 -5.11
C SER A 233 -25.61 13.22 -3.73
N GLY A 234 -24.29 13.13 -3.67
CA GLY A 234 -23.53 13.21 -2.43
C GLY A 234 -22.41 12.17 -2.34
N VAL A 235 -22.16 11.67 -1.13
CA VAL A 235 -21.17 10.64 -0.87
C VAL A 235 -21.84 9.27 -0.82
N ARG A 236 -21.30 8.33 -1.56
CA ARG A 236 -21.72 6.93 -1.52
C ARG A 236 -20.58 6.08 -0.97
N SER A 237 -20.82 5.40 0.16
CA SER A 237 -19.90 4.47 0.80
C SER A 237 -20.27 3.02 0.48
N LEU A 238 -19.31 2.23 0.07
CA LEU A 238 -19.48 0.82 -0.25
C LEU A 238 -18.74 -0.02 0.79
N GLN A 239 -19.51 -0.75 1.60
CA GLN A 239 -18.97 -1.57 2.69
C GLN A 239 -18.18 -2.76 2.15
N GLN A 240 -17.06 -3.07 2.80
CA GLN A 240 -16.16 -4.17 2.44
C GLN A 240 -15.68 -4.90 3.68
N ARG A 241 -15.60 -6.21 3.60
CA ARG A 241 -15.02 -7.07 4.63
C ARG A 241 -14.11 -8.09 3.98
N ARG A 242 -12.92 -8.26 4.54
CA ARG A 242 -11.92 -9.20 4.03
C ARG A 242 -11.27 -9.94 5.18
N TYR A 243 -10.86 -11.16 4.94
CA TYR A 243 -9.96 -11.89 5.80
C TYR A 243 -8.96 -12.68 4.98
N ALA A 244 -7.80 -12.94 5.56
CA ALA A 244 -6.74 -13.67 4.90
C ALA A 244 -6.02 -14.60 5.88
N PHE A 245 -5.53 -15.71 5.33
CA PHE A 245 -4.59 -16.60 5.99
C PHE A 245 -3.33 -16.64 5.15
N SER A 246 -2.19 -16.39 5.79
CA SER A 246 -0.89 -16.34 5.12
C SER A 246 0.09 -17.28 5.81
N ALA A 247 0.85 -18.02 5.03
CA ALA A 247 1.93 -18.88 5.49
C ALA A 247 3.20 -18.57 4.70
N GLU A 248 4.33 -18.50 5.39
CA GLU A 248 5.64 -18.36 4.76
C GLU A 248 6.65 -19.26 5.50
N TYR A 249 7.49 -19.92 4.71
CA TYR A 249 8.64 -20.62 5.23
C TYR A 249 9.88 -20.30 4.39
N LYS A 250 10.90 -19.78 5.05
CA LYS A 250 12.20 -19.44 4.45
C LYS A 250 13.27 -20.33 5.05
N VAL A 251 13.95 -21.10 4.22
CA VAL A 251 15.06 -21.95 4.62
C VAL A 251 16.14 -21.90 3.55
N LYS A 252 17.35 -21.47 3.94
CA LYS A 252 18.47 -21.27 3.01
C LYS A 252 18.04 -20.44 1.78
N ASP A 253 18.13 -21.02 0.59
CA ASP A 253 17.80 -20.37 -0.69
C ASP A 253 16.33 -20.53 -1.09
N TRP A 254 15.53 -21.23 -0.28
CA TRP A 254 14.12 -21.50 -0.59
C TRP A 254 13.20 -20.59 0.20
N THR A 255 12.21 -20.05 -0.50
CA THR A 255 11.09 -19.34 0.11
C THR A 255 9.80 -19.91 -0.45
N VAL A 256 8.96 -20.43 0.43
CA VAL A 256 7.62 -20.92 0.10
C VAL A 256 6.61 -19.98 0.75
N ARG A 257 5.67 -19.46 -0.05
CA ARG A 257 4.55 -18.62 0.43
C ARG A 257 3.25 -19.18 -0.05
N SER A 258 2.24 -19.12 0.79
CA SER A 258 0.85 -19.41 0.45
C SER A 258 -0.04 -18.38 1.11
N GLU A 259 -1.03 -17.88 0.38
CA GLU A 259 -2.01 -16.92 0.90
C GLU A 259 -3.41 -17.28 0.41
N TYR A 260 -4.33 -17.32 1.32
CA TYR A 260 -5.76 -17.40 1.03
C TYR A 260 -6.40 -16.06 1.42
N VAL A 261 -7.13 -15.45 0.49
CA VAL A 261 -7.81 -14.17 0.71
C VAL A 261 -9.27 -14.30 0.31
N HIS A 262 -10.15 -13.90 1.21
CA HIS A 262 -11.58 -13.84 0.96
C HIS A 262 -12.08 -12.41 1.15
N SER A 263 -12.95 -11.94 0.25
CA SER A 263 -13.54 -10.61 0.31
C SER A 263 -15.03 -10.68 0.01
N THR A 264 -15.80 -9.96 0.81
CA THR A 264 -17.22 -9.71 0.59
C THR A 264 -17.51 -8.22 0.65
N GLY A 265 -18.57 -7.79 0.01
CA GLY A 265 -18.99 -6.39 0.02
C GLY A 265 -19.33 -5.89 -1.38
N ASN A 266 -19.54 -4.60 -1.47
CA ASN A 266 -19.93 -3.93 -2.70
C ASN A 266 -18.71 -3.27 -3.35
N ALA A 267 -18.75 -3.11 -4.66
CA ALA A 267 -17.72 -2.46 -5.44
C ALA A 267 -18.33 -1.48 -6.45
N PHE A 268 -17.57 -0.46 -6.84
CA PHE A 268 -17.92 0.34 -8.00
C PHE A 268 -17.65 -0.46 -9.27
N ALA A 269 -18.56 -0.37 -10.24
CA ALA A 269 -18.50 -1.16 -11.48
C ALA A 269 -17.28 -0.85 -12.35
N LYS A 270 -16.80 0.39 -12.29
CA LYS A 270 -15.64 0.87 -13.03
C LYS A 270 -14.53 1.37 -12.12
N ALA A 271 -13.31 1.22 -12.59
CA ALA A 271 -12.17 1.92 -12.03
C ALA A 271 -12.38 3.43 -12.15
N LEU A 272 -12.37 4.12 -11.02
CA LEU A 272 -12.57 5.57 -10.99
C LEU A 272 -11.22 6.27 -10.96
N SER A 273 -11.07 7.33 -11.76
CA SER A 273 -10.03 8.31 -11.50
C SER A 273 -10.39 9.08 -10.22
N ASN A 274 -9.38 9.56 -9.50
CA ASN A 274 -9.59 10.34 -8.27
C ASN A 274 -10.41 11.61 -8.46
N THR A 275 -10.61 12.03 -9.70
CA THR A 275 -11.26 13.28 -10.09
C THR A 275 -12.64 13.07 -10.72
N ASP A 276 -13.00 11.83 -11.08
CA ASP A 276 -14.24 11.54 -11.79
C ASP A 276 -15.31 11.03 -10.83
N ALA A 277 -16.07 11.98 -10.28
CA ALA A 277 -17.20 11.68 -9.41
C ALA A 277 -18.41 11.12 -10.18
N SER A 278 -18.50 11.36 -11.50
CA SER A 278 -19.63 10.91 -12.33
C SER A 278 -19.64 9.39 -12.51
N ALA A 279 -18.50 8.76 -12.42
CA ALA A 279 -18.39 7.30 -12.50
C ALA A 279 -19.06 6.57 -11.30
N ALA A 280 -19.50 7.28 -10.27
CA ALA A 280 -20.33 6.72 -9.20
C ALA A 280 -21.73 6.30 -9.69
N THR A 281 -22.16 6.76 -10.86
CA THR A 281 -23.44 6.35 -11.47
C THR A 281 -23.46 4.90 -11.93
N ASP A 282 -22.30 4.32 -12.20
CA ASP A 282 -22.15 2.94 -12.67
C ASP A 282 -21.97 1.92 -11.53
N CYS A 283 -22.31 2.29 -10.32
CA CYS A 283 -22.22 1.35 -9.20
C CYS A 283 -23.24 0.24 -9.34
N ASN A 284 -22.73 -0.94 -9.66
CA ASN A 284 -23.54 -2.15 -9.69
C ASN A 284 -23.44 -2.81 -8.31
N LEU A 285 -24.44 -2.58 -7.47
CA LEU A 285 -24.56 -3.19 -6.15
C LEU A 285 -25.46 -4.40 -6.27
N SER A 286 -24.92 -5.60 -6.12
CA SER A 286 -25.74 -6.77 -5.86
C SER A 286 -26.30 -6.69 -4.43
N ALA A 287 -27.52 -7.20 -4.23
CA ALA A 287 -28.13 -7.23 -2.91
C ALA A 287 -27.29 -8.00 -1.88
N ASP A 288 -26.54 -9.01 -2.33
CA ASP A 288 -25.72 -9.90 -1.50
C ASP A 288 -24.25 -9.49 -1.42
N GLY A 289 -23.84 -8.43 -2.12
CA GLY A 289 -22.44 -8.03 -2.27
C GLY A 289 -21.65 -8.98 -3.17
N ASP A 290 -20.52 -8.50 -3.66
CA ASP A 290 -19.59 -9.31 -4.43
C ASP A 290 -18.68 -10.13 -3.51
N LYS A 291 -18.51 -11.40 -3.84
CA LYS A 291 -17.60 -12.32 -3.15
C LYS A 291 -16.39 -12.61 -4.03
N ALA A 292 -15.21 -12.64 -3.44
CA ALA A 292 -13.99 -13.02 -4.11
C ALA A 292 -13.09 -13.85 -3.21
N GLN A 293 -12.48 -14.86 -3.79
CA GLN A 293 -11.50 -15.73 -3.13
C GLN A 293 -10.26 -15.84 -3.99
N GLY A 294 -9.08 -16.00 -3.35
CA GLY A 294 -7.82 -16.20 -4.02
C GLY A 294 -6.84 -16.99 -3.17
N VAL A 295 -6.10 -17.87 -3.78
CA VAL A 295 -5.03 -18.70 -3.18
C VAL A 295 -3.72 -18.45 -3.90
#